data_4ebde246a2a6c838b33d8dbbd6d68b42
#
_entry.id   4ebde246a2a6c838b33d8dbbd6d68b42
#
_cell.length_a   1.000
_cell.length_b   1.000
_cell.length_c   1.000
_cell.angle_alpha   90.00
_cell.angle_beta   90.00
_cell.angle_gamma   90.00
#
_symmetry.space_group_name_H-M   'P 1'
#
loop_
_entity.id
_entity.type
_entity.pdbx_description
1 polymer ?
#
loop_
_entity_poly.entity_id
_entity_poly.type
_entity_poly.pdbx_seq_one_letter_code
_entity_poly.pdbx_strand_id
1 'polypeptide(L)'
;MPISAESLNAEIKWRFKMGRIIGIDLGTTNSCVSVLDGGDPRVIENSEGDRTTPSIIAYTEDGEILVGQNAKRQAVTNPINTVFAVKRLIGRKFKDDVVQKDIKMVPYKISAAGNGDAWIDINGEELAPPQISAEILKKMKKTAEEYLGEEVTEAVITVPAYFNDSQRQATKDAGKIAGLEVRRIINEPTAAALAYGLDKKRGDTKIAVYDLGGGTFDVSIIEIAEVDGEHQFEVLSTNGDTFLGGEDFDLQIIEHLADEFKKEHGVDLHNDPLALQRLKEAAEKAKIELSNGQQAEINLPYITADQTGPKHLVLKLTRAKLESLVGGLVSRTIDPCRIALDDANLSVSDIDDVILVGGQTRMPMVQEQVKGFFKQDARRDVNPDEAVAMGAAIQAAVLSGDVKDVLLLDVSPLSLGIETMGQVMSVLIEKNTTIPTKKTQVFSTADDNQTAVTIHVLQGERKQAGQNKSLGRFDLSDIPPAPRGVPQVE
;
A
#
# COMPACT_ATOMS: atom_id res chain seq x y z
N MET A 1 -27.36 16.09 -38.99
CA MET A 1 -28.34 15.01 -39.17
C MET A 1 -28.91 14.69 -37.80
N PRO A 2 -30.23 14.59 -37.60
CA PRO A 2 -30.78 14.26 -36.28
C PRO A 2 -30.40 12.81 -35.95
N ILE A 3 -29.83 12.60 -34.76
CA ILE A 3 -29.54 11.27 -34.21
C ILE A 3 -30.88 10.55 -34.04
N SER A 4 -31.02 9.33 -34.59
CA SER A 4 -32.27 8.59 -34.51
C SER A 4 -32.53 8.13 -33.05
N ALA A 5 -33.79 8.06 -32.65
CA ALA A 5 -34.18 7.58 -31.33
C ALA A 5 -33.65 6.13 -31.04
N GLU A 6 -33.41 5.35 -32.09
CA GLU A 6 -32.81 4.01 -31.97
C GLU A 6 -31.33 4.05 -31.65
N SER A 7 -30.56 5.03 -32.19
CA SER A 7 -29.14 5.21 -31.83
C SER A 7 -29.00 5.77 -30.40
N LEU A 8 -29.87 6.66 -29.99
CA LEU A 8 -29.92 7.16 -28.60
C LEU A 8 -30.28 6.04 -27.59
N ASN A 9 -31.28 5.21 -27.95
CA ASN A 9 -31.64 4.05 -27.13
C ASN A 9 -30.56 2.96 -27.12
N ALA A 10 -29.77 2.80 -28.20
CA ALA A 10 -28.64 1.89 -28.24
C ALA A 10 -27.48 2.43 -27.40
N GLU A 11 -27.16 3.73 -27.47
CA GLU A 11 -26.16 4.37 -26.60
C GLU A 11 -26.58 4.35 -25.12
N ILE A 12 -27.85 4.61 -24.83
CA ILE A 12 -28.40 4.49 -23.47
C ILE A 12 -28.33 3.01 -22.99
N LYS A 13 -28.71 2.03 -23.80
CA LYS A 13 -28.58 0.59 -23.47
C LYS A 13 -27.13 0.15 -23.35
N TRP A 14 -26.20 0.75 -24.10
CA TRP A 14 -24.76 0.46 -23.97
C TRP A 14 -24.19 1.07 -22.67
N ARG A 15 -24.57 2.30 -22.31
CA ARG A 15 -24.22 2.92 -21.02
C ARG A 15 -24.78 2.15 -19.81
N PHE A 16 -25.98 1.58 -19.91
CA PHE A 16 -26.55 0.68 -18.89
C PHE A 16 -25.92 -0.71 -18.84
N LYS A 17 -25.02 -1.08 -19.77
CA LYS A 17 -24.39 -2.41 -19.86
C LYS A 17 -22.92 -2.43 -19.42
N MET A 18 -22.29 -1.29 -19.23
CA MET A 18 -21.00 -1.16 -18.56
C MET A 18 -21.28 -0.82 -17.10
N GLY A 19 -21.09 -1.78 -16.19
CA GLY A 19 -21.17 -1.56 -14.74
C GLY A 19 -20.24 -0.42 -14.35
N ARG A 20 -20.57 0.32 -13.29
CA ARG A 20 -19.70 1.38 -12.79
C ARG A 20 -18.39 0.79 -12.29
N ILE A 21 -17.28 1.41 -12.66
CA ILE A 21 -15.95 1.06 -12.14
C ILE A 21 -15.79 1.81 -10.82
N ILE A 22 -15.48 1.10 -9.74
CA ILE A 22 -15.24 1.70 -8.42
C ILE A 22 -13.75 1.95 -8.18
N GLY A 23 -13.42 2.94 -7.36
CA GLY A 23 -12.09 3.17 -6.85
C GLY A 23 -11.94 2.61 -5.44
N ILE A 24 -10.92 1.79 -5.19
CA ILE A 24 -10.66 1.20 -3.87
C ILE A 24 -9.25 1.56 -3.43
N ASP A 25 -9.15 2.19 -2.26
CA ASP A 25 -7.93 2.22 -1.48
C ASP A 25 -7.89 0.98 -0.58
N LEU A 26 -7.02 0.03 -0.91
CA LEU A 26 -6.77 -1.16 -0.10
C LEU A 26 -5.63 -0.88 0.88
N GLY A 27 -5.93 -0.18 1.97
CA GLY A 27 -4.93 0.24 2.95
C GLY A 27 -4.48 -0.88 3.90
N THR A 28 -3.31 -0.71 4.52
CA THR A 28 -2.77 -1.67 5.51
C THR A 28 -3.65 -1.74 6.76
N THR A 29 -4.10 -0.60 7.26
CA THR A 29 -4.90 -0.50 8.50
C THR A 29 -6.37 -0.24 8.21
N ASN A 30 -6.68 0.64 7.26
CA ASN A 30 -8.04 0.96 6.83
C ASN A 30 -8.14 0.96 5.31
N SER A 31 -9.29 0.52 4.79
CA SER A 31 -9.63 0.57 3.37
C SER A 31 -10.81 1.50 3.13
N CYS A 32 -10.87 2.06 1.93
CA CYS A 32 -11.88 3.05 1.54
C CYS A 32 -12.37 2.78 0.12
N VAL A 33 -13.65 3.00 -0.15
CA VAL A 33 -14.24 2.87 -1.50
C VAL A 33 -14.90 4.16 -1.94
N SER A 34 -14.71 4.50 -3.20
CA SER A 34 -15.23 5.72 -3.81
C SER A 34 -15.75 5.45 -5.23
N VAL A 35 -16.68 6.28 -5.66
CA VAL A 35 -17.22 6.31 -7.03
C VAL A 35 -17.28 7.74 -7.56
N LEU A 36 -17.33 7.90 -8.88
CA LEU A 36 -17.69 9.19 -9.46
C LEU A 36 -19.23 9.31 -9.45
N ASP A 37 -19.76 10.30 -8.74
CA ASP A 37 -21.18 10.56 -8.62
C ASP A 37 -21.47 12.02 -8.98
N GLY A 38 -22.27 12.24 -10.04
CA GLY A 38 -22.60 13.57 -10.51
C GLY A 38 -21.41 14.40 -11.06
N GLY A 39 -20.28 13.76 -11.36
CA GLY A 39 -19.05 14.42 -11.82
C GLY A 39 -17.98 14.57 -10.73
N ASP A 40 -18.36 14.38 -9.47
CA ASP A 40 -17.44 14.49 -8.33
C ASP A 40 -17.10 13.12 -7.73
N PRO A 41 -15.84 12.89 -7.29
CA PRO A 41 -15.48 11.69 -6.57
C PRO A 41 -16.11 11.69 -5.18
N ARG A 42 -16.83 10.62 -4.85
CA ARG A 42 -17.52 10.47 -3.58
C ARG A 42 -17.10 9.20 -2.85
N VAL A 43 -16.65 9.36 -1.62
CA VAL A 43 -16.40 8.25 -0.71
C VAL A 43 -17.73 7.71 -0.18
N ILE A 44 -17.88 6.39 -0.21
CA ILE A 44 -19.10 5.69 0.21
C ILE A 44 -18.96 5.27 1.68
N GLU A 45 -19.97 5.58 2.47
CA GLU A 45 -20.10 5.11 3.85
C GLU A 45 -20.44 3.60 3.87
N ASN A 46 -19.80 2.86 4.75
CA ASN A 46 -20.08 1.45 4.94
C ASN A 46 -21.37 1.21 5.75
N SER A 47 -21.76 -0.05 5.95
CA SER A 47 -22.96 -0.41 6.70
C SER A 47 -22.94 0.01 8.17
N GLU A 48 -21.76 0.34 8.71
CA GLU A 48 -21.54 0.83 10.06
C GLU A 48 -21.63 2.37 10.16
N GLY A 49 -21.76 3.07 9.01
CA GLY A 49 -21.82 4.54 8.91
C GLY A 49 -20.44 5.22 8.85
N ASP A 50 -19.37 4.43 8.71
CA ASP A 50 -18.01 4.93 8.62
C ASP A 50 -17.56 5.06 7.16
N ARG A 51 -16.73 6.08 6.85
CA ARG A 51 -16.18 6.31 5.50
C ARG A 51 -14.95 5.46 5.20
N THR A 52 -14.36 4.87 6.23
CA THR A 52 -13.27 3.91 6.13
C THR A 52 -13.64 2.61 6.84
N THR A 53 -13.10 1.51 6.38
CA THR A 53 -13.33 0.17 6.95
C THR A 53 -12.00 -0.39 7.43
N PRO A 54 -11.87 -0.82 8.70
CA PRO A 54 -10.66 -1.47 9.17
C PRO A 54 -10.29 -2.68 8.31
N SER A 55 -9.03 -2.77 7.90
CA SER A 55 -8.49 -3.89 7.10
C SER A 55 -8.19 -5.09 8.02
N ILE A 56 -9.21 -5.54 8.73
CA ILE A 56 -9.17 -6.61 9.73
C ILE A 56 -10.18 -7.67 9.35
N ILE A 57 -9.77 -8.94 9.39
CA ILE A 57 -10.60 -10.09 9.08
C ILE A 57 -10.53 -11.07 10.26
N ALA A 58 -11.67 -11.57 10.70
CA ALA A 58 -11.73 -12.58 11.72
C ALA A 58 -12.50 -13.81 11.24
N TYR A 59 -11.93 -14.97 11.50
CA TYR A 59 -12.52 -16.28 11.20
C TYR A 59 -13.03 -16.89 12.50
N THR A 60 -14.34 -17.10 12.58
CA THR A 60 -14.99 -17.63 13.78
C THR A 60 -14.96 -19.16 13.81
N GLU A 61 -15.20 -19.74 14.97
CA GLU A 61 -15.22 -21.21 15.14
C GLU A 61 -16.36 -21.89 14.37
N ASP A 62 -17.47 -21.18 14.13
CA ASP A 62 -18.63 -21.64 13.36
C ASP A 62 -18.50 -21.40 11.86
N GLY A 63 -17.32 -20.89 11.41
CA GLY A 63 -16.99 -20.72 10.00
C GLY A 63 -17.47 -19.40 9.39
N GLU A 64 -17.96 -18.44 10.20
CA GLU A 64 -18.29 -17.11 9.72
C GLU A 64 -17.00 -16.29 9.49
N ILE A 65 -17.01 -15.45 8.45
CA ILE A 65 -15.91 -14.50 8.14
C ILE A 65 -16.42 -13.09 8.44
N LEU A 66 -15.83 -12.45 9.44
CA LEU A 66 -16.13 -11.07 9.80
C LEU A 66 -15.07 -10.15 9.21
N VAL A 67 -15.49 -8.98 8.72
CA VAL A 67 -14.59 -7.99 8.11
C VAL A 67 -14.86 -6.61 8.70
N GLY A 68 -13.81 -5.83 8.87
CA GLY A 68 -13.89 -4.45 9.30
C GLY A 68 -14.13 -4.32 10.81
N GLN A 69 -15.04 -3.43 11.19
CA GLN A 69 -15.31 -3.10 12.58
C GLN A 69 -15.80 -4.30 13.40
N ASN A 70 -16.56 -5.22 12.78
CA ASN A 70 -17.02 -6.44 13.45
C ASN A 70 -15.87 -7.39 13.79
N ALA A 71 -14.90 -7.54 12.87
CA ALA A 71 -13.67 -8.29 13.13
C ALA A 71 -12.82 -7.61 14.22
N LYS A 72 -12.68 -6.29 14.17
CA LYS A 72 -11.92 -5.51 15.17
C LYS A 72 -12.49 -5.69 16.58
N ARG A 73 -13.81 -5.68 16.73
CA ARG A 73 -14.49 -5.82 18.04
C ARG A 73 -14.22 -7.15 18.73
N GLN A 74 -14.04 -8.23 17.98
CA GLN A 74 -13.77 -9.55 18.56
C GLN A 74 -12.29 -9.94 18.58
N ALA A 75 -11.39 -9.09 18.09
CA ALA A 75 -9.96 -9.39 18.02
C ALA A 75 -9.37 -9.78 19.38
N VAL A 76 -9.83 -9.18 20.46
CA VAL A 76 -9.42 -9.52 21.84
C VAL A 76 -9.83 -10.94 22.24
N THR A 77 -11.01 -11.42 21.83
CA THR A 77 -11.51 -12.75 22.22
C THR A 77 -11.07 -13.86 21.26
N ASN A 78 -10.64 -13.51 20.04
CA ASN A 78 -10.19 -14.44 19.01
C ASN A 78 -8.89 -13.94 18.31
N PRO A 79 -7.82 -13.64 19.06
CA PRO A 79 -6.63 -13.00 18.48
C PRO A 79 -5.90 -13.86 17.48
N ILE A 80 -5.88 -15.20 17.65
CA ILE A 80 -5.12 -16.12 16.78
C ILE A 80 -5.74 -16.31 15.40
N ASN A 81 -7.04 -16.06 15.25
CA ASN A 81 -7.77 -16.16 13.98
C ASN A 81 -8.30 -14.79 13.50
N THR A 82 -7.79 -13.71 14.05
CA THR A 82 -8.09 -12.35 13.62
C THR A 82 -6.85 -11.75 12.98
N VAL A 83 -6.92 -11.55 11.67
CA VAL A 83 -5.81 -11.08 10.82
C VAL A 83 -5.93 -9.59 10.55
N PHE A 84 -4.86 -8.88 10.76
CA PHE A 84 -4.68 -7.47 10.41
C PHE A 84 -3.34 -7.25 9.73
N ALA A 85 -3.11 -6.08 9.13
CA ALA A 85 -1.87 -5.71 8.44
C ALA A 85 -1.42 -6.71 7.36
N VAL A 86 -2.34 -7.51 6.79
CA VAL A 86 -2.04 -8.54 5.80
C VAL A 86 -1.33 -7.99 4.56
N LYS A 87 -1.53 -6.71 4.22
CA LYS A 87 -0.85 -6.02 3.12
C LYS A 87 0.68 -6.05 3.26
N ARG A 88 1.22 -6.12 4.49
CA ARG A 88 2.65 -6.24 4.75
C ARG A 88 3.24 -7.59 4.30
N LEU A 89 2.40 -8.63 4.20
CA LEU A 89 2.79 -10.00 3.81
C LEU A 89 2.57 -10.26 2.32
N ILE A 90 1.78 -9.41 1.63
CA ILE A 90 1.40 -9.62 0.24
C ILE A 90 2.65 -9.64 -0.68
N GLY A 91 2.80 -10.68 -1.50
CA GLY A 91 3.95 -10.84 -2.41
C GLY A 91 5.30 -11.08 -1.75
N ARG A 92 5.33 -11.38 -0.42
CA ARG A 92 6.55 -11.60 0.37
C ARG A 92 6.89 -13.07 0.52
N LYS A 93 8.20 -13.35 0.71
CA LYS A 93 8.68 -14.67 1.10
C LYS A 93 8.74 -14.78 2.62
N PHE A 94 8.45 -15.97 3.14
CA PHE A 94 8.50 -16.24 4.58
C PHE A 94 9.86 -15.87 5.20
N LYS A 95 10.96 -16.08 4.46
CA LYS A 95 12.34 -15.80 4.93
C LYS A 95 12.74 -14.32 4.82
N ASP A 96 11.91 -13.46 4.28
CA ASP A 96 12.21 -12.03 4.21
C ASP A 96 12.35 -11.47 5.63
N ASP A 97 13.38 -10.66 5.88
CA ASP A 97 13.68 -10.09 7.21
C ASP A 97 12.49 -9.32 7.80
N VAL A 98 11.71 -8.65 6.94
CA VAL A 98 10.51 -7.91 7.34
C VAL A 98 9.40 -8.85 7.83
N VAL A 99 9.21 -10.01 7.17
CA VAL A 99 8.25 -11.03 7.61
C VAL A 99 8.68 -11.66 8.94
N GLN A 100 10.00 -11.91 9.12
CA GLN A 100 10.53 -12.44 10.37
C GLN A 100 10.37 -11.48 11.57
N LYS A 101 10.26 -10.17 11.31
CA LYS A 101 9.89 -9.18 12.32
C LYS A 101 8.39 -9.25 12.63
N ASP A 102 7.54 -9.28 11.59
CA ASP A 102 6.08 -9.34 11.78
C ASP A 102 5.64 -10.58 12.58
N ILE A 103 6.28 -11.74 12.36
CA ILE A 103 5.99 -12.98 13.12
C ILE A 103 6.07 -12.79 14.65
N LYS A 104 6.92 -11.89 15.12
CA LYS A 104 7.07 -11.59 16.55
C LYS A 104 6.06 -10.59 17.09
N MET A 105 5.32 -9.93 16.19
CA MET A 105 4.47 -8.77 16.50
C MET A 105 2.97 -9.08 16.41
N VAL A 106 2.62 -10.19 15.76
CA VAL A 106 1.21 -10.55 15.52
C VAL A 106 0.82 -11.77 16.33
N PRO A 107 -0.44 -11.83 16.82
CA PRO A 107 -0.91 -12.99 17.58
C PRO A 107 -1.26 -14.20 16.71
N TYR A 108 -1.54 -14.00 15.42
CA TYR A 108 -1.83 -15.07 14.48
C TYR A 108 -0.55 -15.70 13.91
N LYS A 109 -0.64 -16.92 13.42
CA LYS A 109 0.53 -17.66 12.96
C LYS A 109 0.81 -17.41 11.48
N ILE A 110 2.04 -17.01 11.17
CA ILE A 110 2.56 -16.91 9.81
C ILE A 110 3.40 -18.15 9.52
N SER A 111 3.18 -18.82 8.40
CA SER A 111 3.84 -20.05 7.97
C SER A 111 4.50 -19.90 6.60
N ALA A 112 5.38 -20.84 6.26
CA ALA A 112 6.02 -20.91 4.94
C ALA A 112 5.22 -21.85 4.05
N ALA A 113 4.64 -21.34 2.96
CA ALA A 113 4.03 -22.13 1.92
C ALA A 113 5.05 -23.00 1.18
N GLY A 114 4.60 -24.01 0.44
CA GLY A 114 5.47 -24.91 -0.33
C GLY A 114 6.37 -24.22 -1.38
N ASN A 115 5.96 -23.06 -1.87
CA ASN A 115 6.75 -22.18 -2.76
C ASN A 115 7.64 -21.17 -2.00
N GLY A 116 7.61 -21.20 -0.67
CA GLY A 116 8.34 -20.30 0.22
C GLY A 116 7.69 -18.94 0.46
N ASP A 117 6.46 -18.71 0.02
CA ASP A 117 5.71 -17.49 0.31
C ASP A 117 5.26 -17.46 1.78
N ALA A 118 5.05 -16.26 2.31
CA ALA A 118 4.48 -16.07 3.64
C ALA A 118 2.97 -16.26 3.58
N TRP A 119 2.46 -17.30 4.23
CA TRP A 119 1.04 -17.60 4.37
C TRP A 119 0.61 -17.51 5.83
N ILE A 120 -0.67 -17.51 6.09
CA ILE A 120 -1.26 -17.36 7.43
C ILE A 120 -2.05 -18.63 7.75
N ASP A 121 -1.80 -19.21 8.92
CA ASP A 121 -2.51 -20.37 9.43
C ASP A 121 -3.75 -19.90 10.21
N ILE A 122 -4.92 -20.26 9.72
CA ILE A 122 -6.21 -19.96 10.32
C ILE A 122 -6.93 -21.28 10.59
N ASN A 123 -7.17 -21.60 11.85
CA ASN A 123 -7.83 -22.84 12.27
C ASN A 123 -7.18 -24.12 11.68
N GLY A 124 -5.87 -24.07 11.37
CA GLY A 124 -5.12 -25.17 10.74
C GLY A 124 -5.22 -25.22 9.22
N GLU A 125 -5.83 -24.23 8.59
CA GLU A 125 -5.83 -24.02 7.14
C GLU A 125 -4.86 -22.90 6.77
N GLU A 126 -3.98 -23.14 5.80
CA GLU A 126 -3.03 -22.15 5.32
C GLU A 126 -3.66 -21.29 4.21
N LEU A 127 -3.80 -19.99 4.47
CA LEU A 127 -4.36 -19.00 3.55
C LEU A 127 -3.27 -18.05 3.04
N ALA A 128 -3.27 -17.82 1.73
CA ALA A 128 -2.39 -16.82 1.10
C ALA A 128 -2.89 -15.39 1.39
N PRO A 129 -2.00 -14.40 1.56
CA PRO A 129 -2.37 -13.00 1.77
C PRO A 129 -3.38 -12.44 0.74
N PRO A 130 -3.32 -12.77 -0.57
CA PRO A 130 -4.35 -12.35 -1.51
C PRO A 130 -5.76 -12.89 -1.21
N GLN A 131 -5.88 -14.10 -0.66
CA GLN A 131 -7.19 -14.67 -0.28
C GLN A 131 -7.80 -13.89 0.89
N ILE A 132 -6.98 -13.55 1.87
CA ILE A 132 -7.41 -12.75 3.04
C ILE A 132 -7.74 -11.32 2.63
N SER A 133 -6.90 -10.69 1.79
CA SER A 133 -7.15 -9.36 1.24
C SER A 133 -8.43 -9.30 0.40
N ALA A 134 -8.78 -10.40 -0.27
CA ALA A 134 -10.02 -10.50 -1.04
C ALA A 134 -11.27 -10.34 -0.18
N GLU A 135 -11.25 -10.74 1.09
CA GLU A 135 -12.40 -10.54 1.99
C GLU A 135 -12.66 -9.06 2.26
N ILE A 136 -11.59 -8.25 2.38
CA ILE A 136 -11.71 -6.78 2.47
C ILE A 136 -12.31 -6.22 1.19
N LEU A 137 -11.80 -6.66 0.02
CA LEU A 137 -12.30 -6.21 -1.28
C LEU A 137 -13.76 -6.60 -1.53
N LYS A 138 -14.20 -7.79 -1.05
CA LYS A 138 -15.63 -8.18 -1.06
C LYS A 138 -16.48 -7.23 -0.21
N LYS A 139 -16.00 -6.79 0.95
CA LYS A 139 -16.69 -5.79 1.78
C LYS A 139 -16.77 -4.45 1.05
N MET A 140 -15.70 -4.00 0.38
CA MET A 140 -15.69 -2.76 -0.41
C MET A 140 -16.66 -2.85 -1.59
N LYS A 141 -16.64 -3.96 -2.33
CA LYS A 141 -17.59 -4.26 -3.41
C LYS A 141 -19.02 -4.18 -2.92
N LYS A 142 -19.35 -4.89 -1.83
CA LYS A 142 -20.68 -4.91 -1.24
C LYS A 142 -21.14 -3.52 -0.81
N THR A 143 -20.27 -2.74 -0.16
CA THR A 143 -20.54 -1.35 0.23
C THR A 143 -20.90 -0.49 -0.99
N ALA A 144 -20.18 -0.65 -2.10
CA ALA A 144 -20.48 0.07 -3.34
C ALA A 144 -21.81 -0.39 -3.98
N GLU A 145 -22.07 -1.70 -4.01
CA GLU A 145 -23.32 -2.28 -4.54
C GLU A 145 -24.55 -1.81 -3.74
N GLU A 146 -24.46 -1.76 -2.40
CA GLU A 146 -25.53 -1.26 -1.55
C GLU A 146 -25.83 0.22 -1.80
N TYR A 147 -24.79 1.03 -2.04
CA TYR A 147 -24.95 2.45 -2.38
C TYR A 147 -25.50 2.67 -3.78
N LEU A 148 -24.96 1.96 -4.77
CA LEU A 148 -25.31 2.13 -6.19
C LEU A 148 -26.64 1.46 -6.57
N GLY A 149 -27.07 0.43 -5.81
CA GLY A 149 -28.25 -0.37 -6.13
C GLY A 149 -28.07 -1.27 -7.36
N GLU A 150 -26.83 -1.53 -7.78
CA GLU A 150 -26.47 -2.38 -8.92
C GLU A 150 -25.23 -3.24 -8.62
N GLU A 151 -25.03 -4.31 -9.39
CA GLU A 151 -23.85 -5.15 -9.27
C GLU A 151 -22.59 -4.42 -9.74
N VAL A 152 -21.50 -4.57 -8.98
CA VAL A 152 -20.19 -4.01 -9.27
C VAL A 152 -19.24 -5.14 -9.67
N THR A 153 -18.71 -5.07 -10.88
CA THR A 153 -17.81 -6.11 -11.42
C THR A 153 -16.41 -5.61 -11.71
N GLU A 154 -16.17 -4.29 -11.68
CA GLU A 154 -14.90 -3.70 -12.10
C GLU A 154 -14.38 -2.72 -11.06
N ALA A 155 -13.05 -2.66 -10.88
CA ALA A 155 -12.42 -1.75 -9.94
C ALA A 155 -11.06 -1.24 -10.43
N VAL A 156 -10.70 -0.05 -9.95
CA VAL A 156 -9.32 0.44 -9.83
C VAL A 156 -8.90 0.26 -8.38
N ILE A 157 -7.77 -0.40 -8.14
CA ILE A 157 -7.27 -0.67 -6.79
C ILE A 157 -5.91 0.01 -6.63
N THR A 158 -5.67 0.61 -5.47
CA THR A 158 -4.43 1.29 -5.18
C THR A 158 -3.39 0.39 -4.52
N VAL A 159 -2.14 0.73 -4.73
CA VAL A 159 -0.99 0.11 -4.06
C VAL A 159 0.04 1.19 -3.70
N PRO A 160 0.89 0.96 -2.70
CA PRO A 160 2.06 1.81 -2.46
C PRO A 160 2.90 1.98 -3.72
N ALA A 161 3.44 3.17 -3.93
CA ALA A 161 4.22 3.46 -5.15
C ALA A 161 5.47 2.56 -5.25
N TYR A 162 6.08 2.24 -4.12
CA TYR A 162 7.30 1.43 -4.03
C TYR A 162 7.06 -0.09 -3.98
N PHE A 163 5.82 -0.55 -4.25
CA PHE A 163 5.54 -1.98 -4.41
C PHE A 163 6.23 -2.57 -5.64
N ASN A 164 6.86 -3.73 -5.46
CA ASN A 164 7.42 -4.51 -6.57
C ASN A 164 6.32 -5.22 -7.38
N ASP A 165 6.69 -5.79 -8.51
CA ASP A 165 5.77 -6.47 -9.42
C ASP A 165 5.00 -7.63 -8.76
N SER A 166 5.66 -8.44 -7.92
CA SER A 166 4.99 -9.55 -7.20
C SER A 166 3.89 -9.05 -6.26
N GLN A 167 4.09 -7.93 -5.58
CA GLN A 167 3.12 -7.33 -4.67
C GLN A 167 1.93 -6.73 -5.45
N ARG A 168 2.20 -6.09 -6.59
CA ARG A 168 1.18 -5.56 -7.51
C ARG A 168 0.32 -6.68 -8.10
N GLN A 169 0.95 -7.77 -8.57
CA GLN A 169 0.24 -8.93 -9.11
C GLN A 169 -0.61 -9.59 -8.03
N ALA A 170 -0.08 -9.79 -6.83
CA ALA A 170 -0.81 -10.38 -5.70
C ALA A 170 -2.03 -9.53 -5.28
N THR A 171 -1.93 -8.19 -5.36
CA THR A 171 -3.08 -7.28 -5.16
C THR A 171 -4.12 -7.43 -6.26
N LYS A 172 -3.69 -7.57 -7.52
CA LYS A 172 -4.58 -7.84 -8.65
C LYS A 172 -5.30 -9.19 -8.51
N ASP A 173 -4.58 -10.20 -8.04
CA ASP A 173 -5.14 -11.54 -7.78
C ASP A 173 -6.17 -11.49 -6.64
N ALA A 174 -5.94 -10.70 -5.58
CA ALA A 174 -6.93 -10.47 -4.53
C ALA A 174 -8.24 -9.88 -5.09
N GLY A 175 -8.14 -8.89 -5.99
CA GLY A 175 -9.31 -8.33 -6.69
C GLY A 175 -10.07 -9.38 -7.48
N LYS A 176 -9.36 -10.23 -8.22
CA LYS A 176 -9.97 -11.33 -8.98
C LYS A 176 -10.66 -12.35 -8.07
N ILE A 177 -10.06 -12.71 -6.94
CA ILE A 177 -10.66 -13.61 -5.94
C ILE A 177 -11.92 -12.98 -5.33
N ALA A 178 -11.94 -11.66 -5.17
CA ALA A 178 -13.12 -10.93 -4.71
C ALA A 178 -14.24 -10.80 -5.77
N GLY A 179 -14.04 -11.31 -6.99
CA GLY A 179 -14.99 -11.22 -8.09
C GLY A 179 -15.00 -9.83 -8.75
N LEU A 180 -13.84 -9.16 -8.76
CA LEU A 180 -13.63 -7.87 -9.42
C LEU A 180 -12.66 -8.03 -10.59
N GLU A 181 -13.01 -7.51 -11.75
CA GLU A 181 -12.05 -7.25 -12.83
C GLU A 181 -11.24 -5.99 -12.45
N VAL A 182 -9.96 -6.18 -12.16
CA VAL A 182 -9.08 -5.06 -11.82
C VAL A 182 -8.62 -4.41 -13.11
N ARG A 183 -9.26 -3.30 -13.46
CA ARG A 183 -9.01 -2.55 -14.69
C ARG A 183 -7.65 -1.87 -14.67
N ARG A 184 -7.23 -1.42 -13.51
CA ARG A 184 -5.91 -0.80 -13.29
C ARG A 184 -5.49 -0.95 -11.83
N ILE A 185 -4.20 -1.15 -11.61
CA ILE A 185 -3.52 -0.88 -10.34
C ILE A 185 -2.91 0.53 -10.47
N ILE A 186 -3.18 1.40 -9.51
CA ILE A 186 -2.65 2.78 -9.47
C ILE A 186 -1.87 2.99 -8.17
N ASN A 187 -0.82 3.81 -8.23
CA ASN A 187 -0.04 4.16 -7.03
C ASN A 187 -0.83 5.11 -6.10
N GLU A 188 -0.76 4.88 -4.80
CA GLU A 188 -1.46 5.66 -3.77
C GLU A 188 -1.15 7.16 -3.86
N PRO A 189 0.11 7.61 -3.91
CA PRO A 189 0.40 9.03 -4.04
C PRO A 189 -0.06 9.63 -5.38
N THR A 190 -0.06 8.84 -6.45
CA THR A 190 -0.56 9.28 -7.76
C THR A 190 -2.10 9.46 -7.72
N ALA A 191 -2.80 8.54 -7.07
CA ALA A 191 -4.24 8.68 -6.86
C ALA A 191 -4.56 9.92 -6.00
N ALA A 192 -3.83 10.15 -4.93
CA ALA A 192 -3.99 11.35 -4.10
C ALA A 192 -3.76 12.66 -4.89
N ALA A 193 -2.76 12.67 -5.78
CA ALA A 193 -2.52 13.81 -6.67
C ALA A 193 -3.69 14.09 -7.62
N LEU A 194 -4.33 13.05 -8.19
CA LEU A 194 -5.54 13.20 -9.00
C LEU A 194 -6.67 13.86 -8.21
N ALA A 195 -6.92 13.40 -6.97
CA ALA A 195 -7.94 13.98 -6.10
C ALA A 195 -7.64 15.45 -5.75
N TYR A 196 -6.36 15.79 -5.61
CA TYR A 196 -5.91 17.15 -5.33
C TYR A 196 -6.01 18.09 -6.54
N GLY A 197 -5.62 17.60 -7.72
CA GLY A 197 -5.33 18.46 -8.88
C GLY A 197 -6.53 18.81 -9.74
N LEU A 198 -7.63 18.05 -9.72
CA LEU A 198 -8.77 18.26 -10.62
C LEU A 198 -9.47 19.62 -10.44
N ASP A 199 -9.47 20.17 -9.23
CA ASP A 199 -10.15 21.45 -8.93
C ASP A 199 -9.27 22.69 -9.18
N LYS A 200 -8.01 22.51 -9.62
CA LYS A 200 -7.05 23.63 -9.64
C LYS A 200 -6.78 24.13 -11.06
N LYS A 201 -7.34 25.29 -11.35
CA LYS A 201 -7.02 26.13 -12.52
C LYS A 201 -5.69 26.87 -12.29
N ARG A 202 -4.59 26.16 -12.01
CA ARG A 202 -3.25 26.73 -11.91
C ARG A 202 -2.43 26.22 -13.09
N GLY A 203 -1.50 27.04 -13.57
CA GLY A 203 -0.48 26.59 -14.53
C GLY A 203 0.39 25.49 -13.92
N ASP A 204 1.47 25.13 -14.60
CA ASP A 204 2.38 24.05 -14.18
C ASP A 204 2.75 24.16 -12.71
N THR A 205 2.48 23.08 -11.97
CA THR A 205 2.66 23.01 -10.51
C THR A 205 3.41 21.72 -10.17
N LYS A 206 4.47 21.82 -9.38
CA LYS A 206 5.20 20.68 -8.87
C LYS A 206 4.81 20.41 -7.42
N ILE A 207 4.35 19.20 -7.14
CA ILE A 207 3.89 18.82 -5.81
C ILE A 207 4.73 17.65 -5.26
N ALA A 208 4.90 17.65 -3.94
CA ALA A 208 5.39 16.48 -3.22
C ALA A 208 4.21 15.82 -2.50
N VAL A 209 3.92 14.57 -2.81
CA VAL A 209 2.96 13.76 -2.07
C VAL A 209 3.73 12.91 -1.08
N TYR A 210 3.51 13.16 0.22
CA TYR A 210 4.12 12.45 1.33
C TYR A 210 3.04 11.56 1.94
N ASP A 211 3.13 10.26 1.68
CA ASP A 211 2.17 9.26 2.11
C ASP A 211 2.77 8.39 3.22
N LEU A 212 2.31 8.59 4.45
CA LEU A 212 2.67 7.76 5.60
C LEU A 212 1.40 7.09 6.14
N GLY A 213 1.18 5.88 5.67
CA GLY A 213 0.04 5.05 6.02
C GLY A 213 0.28 4.17 7.25
N GLY A 214 -0.51 3.10 7.37
CA GLY A 214 -0.38 2.13 8.46
C GLY A 214 0.84 1.23 8.37
N GLY A 215 1.31 0.89 7.17
CA GLY A 215 2.39 -0.09 6.98
C GLY A 215 3.51 0.33 6.04
N THR A 216 3.30 1.38 5.25
CA THR A 216 4.23 1.84 4.21
C THR A 216 4.42 3.34 4.27
N PHE A 217 5.57 3.79 3.82
CA PHE A 217 5.88 5.17 3.54
C PHE A 217 6.26 5.33 2.08
N ASP A 218 5.62 6.26 1.38
CA ASP A 218 5.94 6.64 0.01
C ASP A 218 6.05 8.16 -0.11
N VAL A 219 6.95 8.61 -0.98
CA VAL A 219 7.03 10.00 -1.42
C VAL A 219 7.12 10.02 -2.94
N SER A 220 6.28 10.84 -3.58
CA SER A 220 6.30 11.04 -5.03
C SER A 220 6.36 12.51 -5.35
N ILE A 221 7.21 12.85 -6.31
CA ILE A 221 7.28 14.19 -6.90
C ILE A 221 6.50 14.15 -8.20
N ILE A 222 5.49 14.99 -8.31
CA ILE A 222 4.53 14.96 -9.42
C ILE A 222 4.40 16.37 -10.00
N GLU A 223 4.47 16.46 -11.32
CA GLU A 223 4.16 17.66 -12.06
C GLU A 223 2.71 17.60 -12.56
N ILE A 224 1.97 18.67 -12.34
CA ILE A 224 0.61 18.84 -12.83
C ILE A 224 0.66 20.00 -13.81
N ALA A 225 0.34 19.75 -15.08
CA ALA A 225 0.35 20.73 -16.15
C ALA A 225 -0.97 20.71 -16.91
N GLU A 226 -1.28 21.80 -17.62
CA GLU A 226 -2.37 21.83 -18.59
C GLU A 226 -1.76 21.86 -20.01
N VAL A 227 -1.94 20.76 -20.75
CA VAL A 227 -1.42 20.61 -22.11
C VAL A 227 -2.60 20.36 -23.06
N ASP A 228 -2.76 21.25 -24.05
CA ASP A 228 -3.83 21.16 -25.06
C ASP A 228 -5.25 21.09 -24.50
N GLY A 229 -5.47 21.61 -23.27
CA GLY A 229 -6.76 21.60 -22.56
C GLY A 229 -7.02 20.32 -21.75
N GLU A 230 -6.03 19.44 -21.64
CA GLU A 230 -6.06 18.26 -20.77
C GLU A 230 -5.16 18.48 -19.56
N HIS A 231 -5.60 18.02 -18.39
CA HIS A 231 -4.77 17.98 -17.18
C HIS A 231 -3.82 16.79 -17.26
N GLN A 232 -2.53 17.08 -17.36
CA GLN A 232 -1.48 16.07 -17.35
C GLN A 232 -0.89 15.97 -15.96
N PHE A 233 -0.90 14.75 -15.40
CA PHE A 233 -0.23 14.37 -14.17
C PHE A 233 0.98 13.51 -14.52
N GLU A 234 2.16 14.00 -14.30
CA GLU A 234 3.40 13.28 -14.58
C GLU A 234 4.17 13.03 -13.29
N VAL A 235 4.36 11.75 -12.94
CA VAL A 235 5.24 11.36 -11.84
C VAL A 235 6.67 11.53 -12.31
N LEU A 236 7.43 12.44 -11.68
CA LEU A 236 8.84 12.70 -12.01
C LEU A 236 9.76 11.69 -11.31
N SER A 237 9.42 11.36 -10.05
CA SER A 237 10.15 10.37 -9.26
C SER A 237 9.30 9.84 -8.13
N THR A 238 9.65 8.65 -7.63
CA THR A 238 9.08 8.05 -6.43
C THR A 238 10.16 7.34 -5.63
N ASN A 239 10.01 7.36 -4.31
CA ASN A 239 10.84 6.61 -3.37
C ASN A 239 10.02 6.25 -2.14
N GLY A 240 10.51 5.34 -1.28
CA GLY A 240 9.75 4.95 -0.10
C GLY A 240 10.38 3.84 0.72
N ASP A 241 9.64 3.43 1.75
CA ASP A 241 9.97 2.30 2.63
C ASP A 241 8.71 1.43 2.79
N THR A 242 8.74 0.24 2.22
CA THR A 242 7.61 -0.70 2.25
C THR A 242 7.43 -1.39 3.60
N PHE A 243 8.20 -0.97 4.62
CA PHE A 243 8.11 -1.45 5.98
C PHE A 243 8.35 -0.30 6.99
N LEU A 244 7.55 0.75 6.85
CA LEU A 244 7.53 1.91 7.74
C LEU A 244 6.13 2.53 7.73
N GLY A 245 5.40 2.44 8.84
CA GLY A 245 4.07 3.00 8.95
C GLY A 245 3.54 2.98 10.38
N GLY A 246 2.28 3.33 10.56
CA GLY A 246 1.62 3.47 11.85
C GLY A 246 1.70 2.23 12.75
N GLU A 247 1.74 1.03 12.17
CA GLU A 247 1.95 -0.23 12.91
C GLU A 247 3.31 -0.26 13.62
N ASP A 248 4.36 0.31 13.03
CA ASP A 248 5.68 0.38 13.64
C ASP A 248 5.70 1.39 14.80
N PHE A 249 4.90 2.45 14.70
CA PHE A 249 4.70 3.41 15.80
C PHE A 249 3.95 2.77 16.96
N ASP A 250 2.89 2.00 16.67
CA ASP A 250 2.15 1.25 17.68
C ASP A 250 3.05 0.25 18.39
N LEU A 251 3.93 -0.44 17.66
CA LEU A 251 4.89 -1.37 18.23
C LEU A 251 5.80 -0.69 19.27
N GLN A 252 6.32 0.51 18.98
CA GLN A 252 7.15 1.23 19.96
C GLN A 252 6.40 1.52 21.25
N ILE A 253 5.09 1.76 21.16
CA ILE A 253 4.25 1.95 22.35
C ILE A 253 4.03 0.60 23.05
N ILE A 254 3.72 -0.47 22.31
CA ILE A 254 3.52 -1.82 22.85
C ILE A 254 4.76 -2.26 23.64
N GLU A 255 5.95 -2.14 23.04
CA GLU A 255 7.21 -2.48 23.69
C GLU A 255 7.41 -1.68 24.98
N HIS A 256 7.15 -0.36 24.93
CA HIS A 256 7.25 0.48 26.10
C HIS A 256 6.28 0.05 27.23
N LEU A 257 5.01 -0.26 26.89
CA LEU A 257 4.02 -0.73 27.86
C LEU A 257 4.38 -2.09 28.47
N ALA A 258 4.86 -3.02 27.65
CA ALA A 258 5.27 -4.35 28.08
C ALA A 258 6.51 -4.28 28.99
N ASP A 259 7.48 -3.42 28.66
CA ASP A 259 8.67 -3.18 29.48
C ASP A 259 8.33 -2.57 30.84
N GLU A 260 7.46 -1.55 30.89
CA GLU A 260 7.02 -0.94 32.16
C GLU A 260 6.27 -1.96 33.01
N PHE A 261 5.37 -2.75 32.41
CA PHE A 261 4.67 -3.82 33.11
C PHE A 261 5.63 -4.90 33.66
N LYS A 262 6.62 -5.29 32.86
CA LYS A 262 7.64 -6.27 33.28
C LYS A 262 8.51 -5.76 34.44
N LYS A 263 8.85 -4.46 34.47
CA LYS A 263 9.58 -3.82 35.57
C LYS A 263 8.75 -3.84 36.85
N GLU A 264 7.45 -3.61 36.77
CA GLU A 264 6.56 -3.54 37.95
C GLU A 264 6.17 -4.93 38.48
N HIS A 265 5.83 -5.87 37.58
CA HIS A 265 5.22 -7.15 37.92
C HIS A 265 6.12 -8.38 37.67
N GLY A 266 7.25 -8.22 36.98
CA GLY A 266 8.15 -9.33 36.61
C GLY A 266 7.60 -10.28 35.54
N VAL A 267 6.47 -9.95 34.90
CA VAL A 267 5.78 -10.78 33.91
C VAL A 267 5.97 -10.20 32.52
N ASP A 268 6.29 -11.06 31.55
CA ASP A 268 6.44 -10.68 30.14
C ASP A 268 5.14 -10.94 29.38
N LEU A 269 4.53 -9.86 28.86
CA LEU A 269 3.25 -9.91 28.17
C LEU A 269 3.36 -10.38 26.71
N HIS A 270 4.55 -10.44 26.13
CA HIS A 270 4.72 -10.87 24.72
C HIS A 270 4.35 -12.35 24.49
N ASN A 271 4.37 -13.16 25.54
CA ASN A 271 4.04 -14.58 25.47
C ASN A 271 2.52 -14.87 25.62
N ASP A 272 1.69 -13.84 25.79
CA ASP A 272 0.25 -13.96 25.95
C ASP A 272 -0.46 -13.26 24.78
N PRO A 273 -0.99 -14.01 23.79
CA PRO A 273 -1.65 -13.44 22.62
C PRO A 273 -2.83 -12.52 22.96
N LEU A 274 -3.56 -12.81 24.05
CA LEU A 274 -4.67 -12.00 24.51
C LEU A 274 -4.17 -10.66 25.07
N ALA A 275 -3.13 -10.70 25.89
CA ALA A 275 -2.50 -9.50 26.43
C ALA A 275 -1.89 -8.64 25.29
N LEU A 276 -1.22 -9.29 24.34
CA LEU A 276 -0.61 -8.62 23.19
C LEU A 276 -1.66 -7.88 22.34
N GLN A 277 -2.81 -8.51 22.07
CA GLN A 277 -3.91 -7.87 21.33
C GLN A 277 -4.48 -6.66 22.08
N ARG A 278 -4.64 -6.77 23.39
CA ARG A 278 -5.11 -5.66 24.23
C ARG A 278 -4.11 -4.50 24.30
N LEU A 279 -2.81 -4.82 24.36
CA LEU A 279 -1.75 -3.81 24.26
C LEU A 279 -1.80 -3.10 22.91
N LYS A 280 -1.99 -3.83 21.80
CA LYS A 280 -2.09 -3.25 20.46
C LYS A 280 -3.25 -2.26 20.35
N GLU A 281 -4.44 -2.64 20.79
CA GLU A 281 -5.60 -1.74 20.75
C GLU A 281 -5.40 -0.48 21.61
N ALA A 282 -4.80 -0.65 22.80
CA ALA A 282 -4.51 0.47 23.68
C ALA A 282 -3.42 1.39 23.11
N ALA A 283 -2.39 0.84 22.45
CA ALA A 283 -1.32 1.59 21.82
C ALA A 283 -1.84 2.43 20.63
N GLU A 284 -2.62 1.83 19.72
CA GLU A 284 -3.25 2.52 18.59
C GLU A 284 -4.14 3.66 19.10
N LYS A 285 -5.00 3.37 20.08
CA LYS A 285 -5.89 4.38 20.68
C LYS A 285 -5.11 5.53 21.30
N ALA A 286 -4.09 5.24 22.11
CA ALA A 286 -3.25 6.26 22.74
C ALA A 286 -2.50 7.10 21.71
N LYS A 287 -1.97 6.49 20.63
CA LYS A 287 -1.32 7.19 19.51
C LYS A 287 -2.28 8.20 18.86
N ILE A 288 -3.52 7.78 18.58
CA ILE A 288 -4.55 8.65 17.99
C ILE A 288 -4.92 9.80 18.93
N GLU A 289 -5.16 9.51 20.22
CA GLU A 289 -5.46 10.52 21.23
C GLU A 289 -4.34 11.56 21.35
N LEU A 290 -3.08 11.13 21.31
CA LEU A 290 -1.90 11.99 21.42
C LEU A 290 -1.63 12.83 20.17
N SER A 291 -2.30 12.57 19.05
CA SER A 291 -2.28 13.48 17.89
C SER A 291 -3.02 14.79 18.18
N ASN A 292 -4.02 14.78 19.09
CA ASN A 292 -4.80 15.95 19.47
C ASN A 292 -4.52 16.41 20.93
N GLY A 293 -4.25 15.43 21.84
CA GLY A 293 -4.02 15.66 23.27
C GLY A 293 -2.52 15.69 23.63
N GLN A 294 -2.21 16.14 24.84
CA GLN A 294 -0.86 16.11 25.39
C GLN A 294 -0.58 14.85 26.23
N GLN A 295 -1.62 14.14 26.63
CA GLN A 295 -1.55 12.98 27.48
C GLN A 295 -2.70 12.03 27.17
N ALA A 296 -2.43 10.72 27.15
CA ALA A 296 -3.40 9.64 27.05
C ALA A 296 -3.29 8.74 28.28
N GLU A 297 -4.42 8.24 28.77
CA GLU A 297 -4.47 7.27 29.86
C GLU A 297 -4.72 5.86 29.30
N ILE A 298 -3.82 4.94 29.65
CA ILE A 298 -3.91 3.54 29.28
C ILE A 298 -4.30 2.77 30.52
N ASN A 299 -5.47 2.13 30.50
CA ASN A 299 -6.01 1.35 31.61
C ASN A 299 -6.51 0.00 31.09
N LEU A 300 -5.74 -1.04 31.40
CA LEU A 300 -6.00 -2.42 31.00
C LEU A 300 -6.19 -3.30 32.26
N PRO A 301 -7.39 -3.33 32.86
CA PRO A 301 -7.66 -4.16 34.00
C PRO A 301 -7.59 -5.64 33.60
N TYR A 302 -7.09 -6.49 34.52
CA TYR A 302 -6.99 -7.94 34.33
C TYR A 302 -6.26 -8.31 33.01
N ILE A 303 -5.12 -7.64 32.74
CA ILE A 303 -4.37 -7.89 31.49
C ILE A 303 -3.76 -9.28 31.50
N THR A 304 -3.34 -9.78 32.67
CA THR A 304 -2.86 -11.14 32.89
C THR A 304 -3.06 -11.52 34.37
N ALA A 305 -2.71 -12.76 34.74
CA ALA A 305 -2.70 -13.23 36.13
C ALA A 305 -1.50 -14.13 36.37
N ASP A 306 -0.97 -14.10 37.60
CA ASP A 306 0.04 -15.02 38.10
C ASP A 306 -0.39 -15.68 39.42
N GLN A 307 0.53 -16.38 40.09
CA GLN A 307 0.24 -17.05 41.37
C GLN A 307 -0.19 -16.08 42.50
N THR A 308 0.10 -14.79 42.34
CA THR A 308 -0.28 -13.75 43.32
C THR A 308 -1.62 -13.10 43.02
N GLY A 309 -2.27 -13.49 41.87
CA GLY A 309 -3.59 -13.00 41.46
C GLY A 309 -3.56 -12.18 40.18
N PRO A 310 -4.68 -11.52 39.84
CA PRO A 310 -4.80 -10.72 38.63
C PRO A 310 -3.88 -9.49 38.66
N LYS A 311 -3.37 -9.14 37.49
CA LYS A 311 -2.54 -7.97 37.27
C LYS A 311 -3.22 -6.96 36.34
N HIS A 312 -2.95 -5.68 36.59
CA HIS A 312 -3.53 -4.57 35.84
C HIS A 312 -2.40 -3.71 35.30
N LEU A 313 -2.58 -3.15 34.10
CA LEU A 313 -1.66 -2.14 33.57
C LEU A 313 -2.39 -0.81 33.58
N VAL A 314 -1.86 0.16 34.33
CA VAL A 314 -2.34 1.54 34.36
C VAL A 314 -1.15 2.47 34.14
N LEU A 315 -1.16 3.19 33.02
CA LEU A 315 -0.05 4.07 32.64
C LEU A 315 -0.56 5.34 31.96
N LYS A 316 0.11 6.45 32.22
CA LYS A 316 -0.11 7.71 31.50
C LYS A 316 1.01 7.91 30.48
N LEU A 317 0.65 7.95 29.21
CA LEU A 317 1.56 8.24 28.11
C LEU A 317 1.44 9.71 27.71
N THR A 318 2.54 10.46 27.72
CA THR A 318 2.56 11.84 27.23
C THR A 318 2.96 11.89 25.77
N ARG A 319 2.55 12.96 25.05
CA ARG A 319 3.00 13.22 23.67
C ARG A 319 4.52 13.27 23.57
N ALA A 320 5.19 13.97 24.48
CA ALA A 320 6.66 14.05 24.50
C ALA A 320 7.33 12.66 24.64
N LYS A 321 6.74 11.77 25.47
CA LYS A 321 7.23 10.39 25.58
C LYS A 321 7.02 9.61 24.29
N LEU A 322 5.82 9.69 23.68
CA LEU A 322 5.55 9.09 22.37
C LEU A 322 6.56 9.56 21.33
N GLU A 323 6.76 10.88 21.20
CA GLU A 323 7.72 11.48 20.25
C GLU A 323 9.15 10.99 20.48
N SER A 324 9.55 10.79 21.74
CA SER A 324 10.86 10.23 22.07
C SER A 324 11.01 8.76 21.65
N LEU A 325 9.91 7.98 21.68
CA LEU A 325 9.90 6.57 21.27
C LEU A 325 9.99 6.44 19.74
N VAL A 326 9.29 7.30 19.01
CA VAL A 326 9.09 7.14 17.56
C VAL A 326 9.92 8.10 16.69
N GLY A 327 10.70 8.99 17.30
CA GLY A 327 11.49 10.01 16.58
C GLY A 327 12.42 9.43 15.53
N GLY A 328 12.99 8.25 15.78
CA GLY A 328 13.81 7.52 14.80
C GLY A 328 13.01 7.07 13.56
N LEU A 329 11.75 6.66 13.74
CA LEU A 329 10.88 6.26 12.63
C LEU A 329 10.51 7.46 11.76
N VAL A 330 10.16 8.59 12.39
CA VAL A 330 9.85 9.84 11.66
C VAL A 330 11.07 10.32 10.88
N SER A 331 12.26 10.29 11.48
CA SER A 331 13.50 10.72 10.81
C SER A 331 13.84 9.87 9.57
N ARG A 332 13.51 8.57 9.58
CA ARG A 332 13.74 7.66 8.44
C ARG A 332 12.99 8.07 7.17
N THR A 333 11.90 8.84 7.27
CA THR A 333 11.12 9.28 6.11
C THR A 333 11.82 10.36 5.28
N ILE A 334 12.81 11.04 5.85
CA ILE A 334 13.46 12.21 5.21
C ILE A 334 14.46 11.82 4.13
N ASP A 335 15.19 10.71 4.30
CA ASP A 335 16.14 10.26 3.28
C ASP A 335 15.45 9.88 1.96
N PRO A 336 14.32 9.12 1.94
CA PRO A 336 13.53 8.93 0.73
C PRO A 336 13.05 10.24 0.08
N CYS A 337 12.65 11.25 0.87
CA CYS A 337 12.26 12.56 0.34
C CYS A 337 13.42 13.26 -0.39
N ARG A 338 14.62 13.19 0.18
CA ARG A 338 15.82 13.77 -0.46
C ARG A 338 16.14 13.03 -1.76
N ILE A 339 16.13 11.70 -1.73
CA ILE A 339 16.41 10.87 -2.91
C ILE A 339 15.38 11.14 -4.02
N ALA A 340 14.10 11.27 -3.68
CA ALA A 340 13.07 11.57 -4.68
C ALA A 340 13.28 12.94 -5.35
N LEU A 341 13.65 13.96 -4.59
CA LEU A 341 14.02 15.28 -5.15
C LEU A 341 15.25 15.20 -6.06
N ASP A 342 16.30 14.50 -5.61
CA ASP A 342 17.54 14.32 -6.38
C ASP A 342 17.27 13.55 -7.69
N ASP A 343 16.48 12.47 -7.64
CA ASP A 343 16.08 11.68 -8.81
C ASP A 343 15.24 12.51 -9.81
N ALA A 344 14.43 13.45 -9.33
CA ALA A 344 13.67 14.39 -10.15
C ALA A 344 14.53 15.58 -10.67
N ASN A 345 15.78 15.69 -10.25
CA ASN A 345 16.65 16.86 -10.49
C ASN A 345 16.04 18.17 -9.98
N LEU A 346 15.37 18.13 -8.83
CA LEU A 346 14.69 19.27 -8.20
C LEU A 346 15.27 19.54 -6.81
N SER A 347 15.12 20.78 -6.39
CA SER A 347 15.38 21.23 -5.01
C SER A 347 14.08 21.43 -4.25
N VAL A 348 14.15 21.57 -2.94
CA VAL A 348 12.99 21.86 -2.08
C VAL A 348 12.26 23.13 -2.54
N SER A 349 12.99 24.14 -3.06
CA SER A 349 12.41 25.40 -3.54
C SER A 349 11.62 25.29 -4.84
N ASP A 350 11.74 24.17 -5.56
CA ASP A 350 11.02 23.91 -6.81
C ASP A 350 9.65 23.25 -6.55
N ILE A 351 9.36 22.92 -5.28
CA ILE A 351 8.08 22.31 -4.87
C ILE A 351 7.09 23.40 -4.47
N ASP A 352 5.99 23.49 -5.19
CA ASP A 352 4.93 24.47 -4.97
C ASP A 352 4.01 24.10 -3.80
N ASP A 353 3.63 22.83 -3.71
CA ASP A 353 2.73 22.35 -2.66
C ASP A 353 3.20 20.99 -2.10
N VAL A 354 2.97 20.76 -0.81
CA VAL A 354 3.18 19.47 -0.14
C VAL A 354 1.86 18.93 0.32
N ILE A 355 1.54 17.68 -0.05
CA ILE A 355 0.30 16.99 0.27
C ILE A 355 0.62 15.85 1.24
N LEU A 356 -0.09 15.81 2.36
CA LEU A 356 0.01 14.73 3.34
C LEU A 356 -1.11 13.72 3.12
N VAL A 357 -0.73 12.46 3.02
CA VAL A 357 -1.62 11.32 2.81
C VAL A 357 -1.32 10.25 3.85
N GLY A 358 -2.31 9.43 4.17
CA GLY A 358 -2.20 8.39 5.18
C GLY A 358 -2.43 8.89 6.61
N GLY A 359 -3.09 8.07 7.41
CA GLY A 359 -3.54 8.45 8.76
C GLY A 359 -2.41 8.81 9.73
N GLN A 360 -1.20 8.27 9.54
CA GLN A 360 -0.04 8.55 10.39
C GLN A 360 0.49 9.98 10.21
N THR A 361 0.19 10.64 9.10
CA THR A 361 0.53 12.07 8.87
C THR A 361 -0.24 13.05 9.77
N ARG A 362 -1.27 12.58 10.47
CA ARG A 362 -2.00 13.39 11.46
C ARG A 362 -1.17 13.70 12.71
N MET A 363 -0.10 12.93 12.94
CA MET A 363 0.80 13.13 14.09
C MET A 363 1.56 14.46 13.97
N PRO A 364 1.50 15.34 15.00
CA PRO A 364 2.16 16.66 14.96
C PRO A 364 3.65 16.60 14.62
N MET A 365 4.38 15.66 15.21
CA MET A 365 5.82 15.49 14.95
C MET A 365 6.10 15.19 13.48
N VAL A 366 5.26 14.41 12.80
CA VAL A 366 5.39 14.15 11.36
C VAL A 366 5.18 15.44 10.56
N GLN A 367 4.14 16.21 10.87
CA GLN A 367 3.86 17.49 10.20
C GLN A 367 4.99 18.50 10.38
N GLU A 368 5.55 18.59 11.59
CA GLU A 368 6.69 19.47 11.89
C GLU A 368 7.95 19.03 11.13
N GLN A 369 8.20 17.72 11.05
CA GLN A 369 9.34 17.16 10.30
C GLN A 369 9.23 17.48 8.81
N VAL A 370 8.05 17.26 8.21
CA VAL A 370 7.77 17.58 6.81
C VAL A 370 7.94 19.08 6.55
N LYS A 371 7.34 19.94 7.38
CA LYS A 371 7.51 21.39 7.31
C LYS A 371 8.98 21.81 7.44
N GLY A 372 9.70 21.18 8.35
CA GLY A 372 11.14 21.43 8.55
C GLY A 372 11.98 21.09 7.32
N PHE A 373 11.63 20.02 6.61
CA PHE A 373 12.31 19.57 5.40
C PHE A 373 11.93 20.40 4.16
N PHE A 374 10.64 20.50 3.84
CA PHE A 374 10.16 21.21 2.65
C PHE A 374 10.09 22.73 2.81
N LYS A 375 10.32 23.27 4.01
CA LYS A 375 10.31 24.71 4.35
C LYS A 375 8.98 25.40 4.08
N GLN A 376 7.90 24.65 4.02
CA GLN A 376 6.53 25.14 3.82
C GLN A 376 5.53 24.29 4.59
N ASP A 377 4.34 24.84 4.84
CA ASP A 377 3.25 24.11 5.46
C ASP A 377 2.61 23.16 4.41
N ALA A 378 2.30 21.95 4.83
CA ALA A 378 1.56 21.03 3.99
C ALA A 378 0.09 21.46 3.84
N ARG A 379 -0.50 21.11 2.71
CA ARG A 379 -1.92 21.40 2.41
C ARG A 379 -2.83 20.64 3.37
N ARG A 380 -3.96 21.29 3.74
CA ARG A 380 -4.96 20.75 4.69
C ARG A 380 -6.35 20.60 4.08
N ASP A 381 -6.52 20.97 2.83
CA ASP A 381 -7.76 20.89 2.07
C ASP A 381 -8.05 19.48 1.51
N VAL A 382 -7.11 18.56 1.66
CA VAL A 382 -7.25 17.16 1.28
C VAL A 382 -7.39 16.30 2.53
N ASN A 383 -8.42 15.45 2.58
CA ASN A 383 -8.55 14.47 3.68
C ASN A 383 -7.56 13.32 3.45
N PRO A 384 -6.56 13.15 4.33
CA PRO A 384 -5.50 12.15 4.14
C PRO A 384 -6.00 10.69 4.15
N ASP A 385 -7.19 10.42 4.68
CA ASP A 385 -7.78 9.08 4.74
C ASP A 385 -8.67 8.75 3.53
N GLU A 386 -9.02 9.75 2.70
CA GLU A 386 -9.99 9.61 1.61
C GLU A 386 -9.40 9.91 0.23
N ALA A 387 -8.37 10.75 0.16
CA ALA A 387 -7.80 11.25 -1.08
C ALA A 387 -7.41 10.14 -2.06
N VAL A 388 -6.85 9.05 -1.56
CA VAL A 388 -6.40 7.91 -2.36
C VAL A 388 -7.59 7.21 -3.04
N ALA A 389 -8.66 6.91 -2.29
CA ALA A 389 -9.86 6.29 -2.85
C ALA A 389 -10.56 7.22 -3.85
N MET A 390 -10.63 8.53 -3.56
CA MET A 390 -11.19 9.53 -4.48
C MET A 390 -10.42 9.57 -5.80
N GLY A 391 -9.09 9.59 -5.75
CA GLY A 391 -8.25 9.56 -6.94
C GLY A 391 -8.38 8.24 -7.73
N ALA A 392 -8.54 7.12 -7.05
CA ALA A 392 -8.84 5.84 -7.71
C ALA A 392 -10.19 5.88 -8.45
N ALA A 393 -11.21 6.54 -7.89
CA ALA A 393 -12.50 6.71 -8.56
C ALA A 393 -12.41 7.66 -9.77
N ILE A 394 -11.59 8.71 -9.69
CA ILE A 394 -11.30 9.57 -10.84
C ILE A 394 -10.63 8.77 -11.96
N GLN A 395 -9.64 7.96 -11.63
CA GLN A 395 -8.98 7.08 -12.61
C GLN A 395 -9.96 6.06 -13.19
N ALA A 396 -10.89 5.54 -12.40
CA ALA A 396 -11.96 4.68 -12.87
C ALA A 396 -12.85 5.39 -13.90
N ALA A 397 -13.20 6.65 -13.65
CA ALA A 397 -13.99 7.49 -14.56
C ALA A 397 -13.23 7.84 -15.86
N VAL A 398 -11.93 7.99 -15.80
CA VAL A 398 -11.07 8.13 -17.02
C VAL A 398 -11.14 6.85 -17.86
N LEU A 399 -11.07 5.68 -17.22
CA LEU A 399 -11.13 4.38 -17.91
C LEU A 399 -12.51 4.08 -18.50
N SER A 400 -13.61 4.53 -17.88
CA SER A 400 -14.96 4.42 -18.42
C SER A 400 -15.26 5.46 -19.51
N GLY A 401 -14.43 6.51 -19.62
CA GLY A 401 -14.62 7.63 -20.57
C GLY A 401 -15.59 8.71 -20.09
N ASP A 402 -15.97 8.68 -18.81
CA ASP A 402 -16.79 9.72 -18.17
C ASP A 402 -15.98 11.01 -17.92
N VAL A 403 -14.67 10.88 -17.68
CA VAL A 403 -13.68 11.96 -17.63
C VAL A 403 -12.72 11.79 -18.80
N LYS A 404 -12.51 12.83 -19.62
CA LYS A 404 -11.74 12.74 -20.87
C LYS A 404 -10.51 13.62 -20.91
N ASP A 405 -10.41 14.57 -20.01
CA ASP A 405 -9.42 15.64 -19.99
C ASP A 405 -8.35 15.42 -18.91
N VAL A 406 -8.04 14.14 -18.62
CA VAL A 406 -7.01 13.76 -17.66
C VAL A 406 -6.07 12.72 -18.28
N LEU A 407 -4.78 13.04 -18.33
CA LEU A 407 -3.70 12.14 -18.71
C LEU A 407 -2.82 11.86 -17.49
N LEU A 408 -2.59 10.59 -17.19
CA LEU A 408 -1.73 10.13 -16.10
C LEU A 408 -0.52 9.39 -16.66
N LEU A 409 0.67 9.90 -16.38
CA LEU A 409 1.96 9.30 -16.69
C LEU A 409 2.64 8.90 -15.36
N ASP A 410 2.79 7.60 -15.16
CA ASP A 410 3.43 7.03 -13.96
C ASP A 410 4.83 6.52 -14.29
N VAL A 411 5.60 6.11 -13.28
CA VAL A 411 6.98 5.65 -13.46
C VAL A 411 7.19 4.23 -12.89
N SER A 412 8.21 3.54 -13.39
CA SER A 412 8.70 2.31 -12.77
C SER A 412 9.41 2.65 -11.45
N PRO A 413 8.96 2.16 -10.28
CA PRO A 413 9.56 2.53 -9.00
C PRO A 413 10.94 1.91 -8.78
N LEU A 414 11.23 0.82 -9.49
CA LEU A 414 12.47 0.06 -9.40
C LEU A 414 13.00 -0.26 -10.78
N SER A 415 14.34 -0.33 -10.90
CA SER A 415 15.00 -0.74 -12.14
C SER A 415 14.66 -2.17 -12.51
N LEU A 416 14.48 -2.42 -13.81
CA LEU A 416 14.29 -3.74 -14.40
C LEU A 416 15.52 -4.11 -15.23
N GLY A 417 15.96 -5.35 -15.11
CA GLY A 417 17.14 -5.83 -15.82
C GLY A 417 17.19 -7.34 -15.90
N ILE A 418 18.31 -7.84 -16.41
CA ILE A 418 18.58 -9.26 -16.52
C ILE A 418 19.92 -9.62 -15.86
N GLU A 419 20.03 -10.87 -15.40
CA GLU A 419 21.30 -11.42 -14.95
C GLU A 419 22.23 -11.63 -16.14
N THR A 420 23.45 -11.15 -16.03
CA THR A 420 24.51 -11.34 -17.02
C THR A 420 25.73 -12.04 -16.40
N MET A 421 26.73 -12.31 -17.22
CA MET A 421 27.96 -13.01 -16.81
C MET A 421 28.57 -12.38 -15.56
N GLY A 422 28.94 -13.23 -14.56
CA GLY A 422 29.47 -12.78 -13.28
C GLY A 422 28.39 -12.53 -12.20
N GLN A 423 27.16 -12.98 -12.42
CA GLN A 423 26.03 -12.79 -11.51
C GLN A 423 25.71 -11.30 -11.26
N VAL A 424 25.88 -10.49 -12.28
CA VAL A 424 25.63 -9.04 -12.26
C VAL A 424 24.27 -8.75 -12.87
N MET A 425 23.50 -7.84 -12.28
CA MET A 425 22.30 -7.29 -12.89
C MET A 425 22.67 -6.21 -13.91
N SER A 426 22.35 -6.46 -15.18
CA SER A 426 22.38 -5.44 -16.24
C SER A 426 21.01 -4.77 -16.33
N VAL A 427 20.97 -3.50 -15.99
CA VAL A 427 19.74 -2.70 -16.01
C VAL A 427 19.36 -2.39 -17.46
N LEU A 428 18.11 -2.63 -17.82
CA LEU A 428 17.51 -2.29 -19.11
C LEU A 428 16.58 -1.09 -19.00
N ILE A 429 15.76 -1.04 -17.94
CA ILE A 429 14.84 0.07 -17.65
C ILE A 429 15.24 0.61 -16.28
N GLU A 430 15.69 1.85 -16.24
CA GLU A 430 16.06 2.53 -15.00
C GLU A 430 14.80 2.81 -14.13
N LYS A 431 14.98 2.87 -12.81
CA LYS A 431 13.95 3.41 -11.91
C LYS A 431 13.53 4.81 -12.37
N ASN A 432 12.31 5.19 -12.06
CA ASN A 432 11.72 6.48 -12.45
C ASN A 432 11.62 6.71 -13.97
N THR A 433 11.69 5.64 -14.78
CA THR A 433 11.35 5.72 -16.20
C THR A 433 9.84 5.75 -16.37
N THR A 434 9.32 6.73 -17.11
CA THR A 434 7.89 6.88 -17.42
C THR A 434 7.35 5.64 -18.11
N ILE A 435 6.17 5.16 -17.68
CA ILE A 435 5.50 3.98 -18.22
C ILE A 435 4.18 4.37 -18.91
N PRO A 436 3.80 3.68 -20.00
CA PRO A 436 4.41 2.45 -20.55
C PRO A 436 5.72 2.72 -21.29
N THR A 437 6.68 1.80 -21.19
CA THR A 437 7.98 1.89 -21.87
C THR A 437 8.41 0.54 -22.44
N LYS A 438 9.31 0.57 -23.42
CA LYS A 438 9.92 -0.61 -24.03
C LYS A 438 11.41 -0.38 -24.20
N LYS A 439 12.22 -1.38 -23.83
CA LYS A 439 13.66 -1.36 -24.02
C LYS A 439 14.12 -2.68 -24.61
N THR A 440 15.01 -2.61 -25.57
CA THR A 440 15.62 -3.76 -26.26
C THR A 440 17.13 -3.63 -26.21
N GLN A 441 17.81 -4.74 -25.94
CA GLN A 441 19.26 -4.81 -25.97
C GLN A 441 19.69 -6.17 -26.53
N VAL A 442 20.76 -6.14 -27.34
CA VAL A 442 21.34 -7.36 -27.90
C VAL A 442 22.42 -7.90 -26.98
N PHE A 443 22.31 -9.17 -26.67
CA PHE A 443 23.28 -9.96 -25.92
C PHE A 443 23.87 -11.05 -26.79
N SER A 444 24.85 -11.79 -26.27
CA SER A 444 25.49 -12.90 -26.99
C SER A 444 25.78 -14.06 -26.06
N THR A 445 26.16 -15.20 -26.64
CA THR A 445 26.56 -16.41 -25.91
C THR A 445 27.90 -16.21 -25.18
N ALA A 446 28.03 -16.81 -24.00
CA ALA A 446 29.21 -16.78 -23.15
C ALA A 446 30.25 -17.84 -23.51
N ASP A 447 29.80 -18.98 -24.09
CA ASP A 447 30.62 -20.14 -24.43
C ASP A 447 30.52 -20.50 -25.92
N ASP A 448 31.55 -21.19 -26.44
CA ASP A 448 31.53 -21.71 -27.81
C ASP A 448 30.48 -22.84 -27.92
N ASN A 449 29.75 -22.84 -29.06
CA ASN A 449 28.69 -23.83 -29.34
C ASN A 449 27.57 -23.90 -28.30
N GLN A 450 27.32 -22.82 -27.58
CA GLN A 450 26.22 -22.70 -26.65
C GLN A 450 24.88 -22.67 -27.40
N THR A 451 24.01 -23.64 -27.13
CA THR A 451 22.72 -23.84 -27.86
C THR A 451 21.52 -23.29 -27.08
N ALA A 452 21.72 -22.82 -25.84
CA ALA A 452 20.68 -22.21 -25.05
C ALA A 452 21.25 -21.11 -24.15
N VAL A 453 20.43 -20.12 -23.83
CA VAL A 453 20.73 -19.09 -22.82
C VAL A 453 19.57 -19.01 -21.83
N THR A 454 19.90 -18.96 -20.54
CA THR A 454 18.91 -18.70 -19.50
C THR A 454 18.78 -17.19 -19.31
N ILE A 455 17.57 -16.69 -19.46
CA ILE A 455 17.23 -15.30 -19.20
C ILE A 455 16.59 -15.22 -17.81
N HIS A 456 17.26 -14.53 -16.88
CA HIS A 456 16.78 -14.30 -15.54
C HIS A 456 16.41 -12.82 -15.38
N VAL A 457 15.10 -12.55 -15.30
CA VAL A 457 14.57 -11.18 -15.18
C VAL A 457 14.55 -10.77 -13.70
N LEU A 458 15.06 -9.57 -13.44
CA LEU A 458 15.31 -9.04 -12.11
C LEU A 458 14.67 -7.66 -11.94
N GLN A 459 14.27 -7.35 -10.72
CA GLN A 459 13.83 -6.02 -10.30
C GLN A 459 14.58 -5.57 -9.05
N GLY A 460 15.12 -4.35 -9.05
CA GLY A 460 15.83 -3.75 -7.90
C GLY A 460 17.07 -2.97 -8.29
N GLU A 461 17.78 -2.44 -7.28
CA GLU A 461 18.89 -1.50 -7.44
C GLU A 461 20.25 -2.11 -7.09
N ARG A 462 20.32 -3.41 -6.78
CA ARG A 462 21.57 -4.06 -6.37
C ARG A 462 22.35 -4.54 -7.57
N LYS A 463 23.68 -4.32 -7.56
CA LYS A 463 24.58 -4.78 -8.64
C LYS A 463 24.62 -6.30 -8.76
N GLN A 464 24.54 -7.03 -7.62
CA GLN A 464 24.53 -8.48 -7.63
C GLN A 464 23.12 -9.00 -7.95
N ALA A 465 23.01 -9.88 -8.94
CA ALA A 465 21.74 -10.44 -9.41
C ALA A 465 20.93 -11.10 -8.27
N GLY A 466 21.58 -11.92 -7.44
CA GLY A 466 20.93 -12.64 -6.34
C GLY A 466 20.41 -11.78 -5.19
N GLN A 467 20.73 -10.49 -5.17
CA GLN A 467 20.25 -9.52 -4.16
C GLN A 467 19.01 -8.73 -4.65
N ASN A 468 18.58 -8.95 -5.91
CA ASN A 468 17.41 -8.33 -6.48
C ASN A 468 16.23 -9.31 -6.49
N LYS A 469 15.02 -8.78 -6.65
CA LYS A 469 13.82 -9.60 -6.77
C LYS A 469 13.83 -10.33 -8.12
N SER A 470 13.76 -11.66 -8.10
CA SER A 470 13.55 -12.45 -9.30
C SER A 470 12.10 -12.34 -9.75
N LEU A 471 11.87 -11.90 -10.98
CA LEU A 471 10.55 -11.86 -11.62
C LEU A 471 10.27 -13.14 -12.41
N GLY A 472 11.31 -13.81 -12.91
CA GLY A 472 11.18 -15.06 -13.63
C GLY A 472 12.49 -15.51 -14.27
N ARG A 473 12.52 -16.79 -14.64
CA ARG A 473 13.60 -17.39 -15.44
C ARG A 473 12.98 -18.18 -16.57
N PHE A 474 13.55 -18.06 -17.74
CA PHE A 474 13.18 -18.86 -18.91
C PHE A 474 14.42 -19.13 -19.77
N ASP A 475 14.40 -20.25 -20.48
CA ASP A 475 15.49 -20.65 -21.38
C ASP A 475 15.08 -20.38 -22.82
N LEU A 476 15.95 -19.69 -23.55
CA LEU A 476 15.90 -19.60 -25.00
C LEU A 476 16.78 -20.71 -25.55
N SER A 477 16.16 -21.70 -26.19
CA SER A 477 16.83 -22.86 -26.79
C SER A 477 16.95 -22.71 -28.31
N ASP A 478 17.58 -23.71 -28.94
CA ASP A 478 17.73 -23.80 -30.40
C ASP A 478 18.60 -22.69 -31.02
N ILE A 479 19.54 -22.17 -30.25
CA ILE A 479 20.55 -21.26 -30.77
C ILE A 479 21.53 -22.08 -31.64
N PRO A 480 21.76 -21.70 -32.92
CA PRO A 480 22.71 -22.40 -33.77
C PRO A 480 24.12 -22.42 -33.17
N PRO A 481 24.80 -23.59 -33.13
CA PRO A 481 26.19 -23.66 -32.64
C PRO A 481 27.12 -22.68 -33.40
N ALA A 482 27.80 -21.84 -32.65
CA ALA A 482 28.74 -20.85 -33.20
C ALA A 482 29.78 -20.48 -32.11
N PRO A 483 30.90 -19.86 -32.46
CA PRO A 483 31.84 -19.31 -31.48
C PRO A 483 31.12 -18.31 -30.53
N ARG A 484 31.58 -18.28 -29.28
CA ARG A 484 31.08 -17.29 -28.29
C ARG A 484 31.08 -15.86 -28.85
N GLY A 485 30.09 -15.09 -28.55
CA GLY A 485 29.97 -13.71 -28.96
C GLY A 485 29.42 -13.52 -30.40
N VAL A 486 29.22 -14.61 -31.17
CA VAL A 486 28.69 -14.55 -32.53
C VAL A 486 27.17 -14.57 -32.58
N PRO A 487 26.45 -15.48 -31.86
CA PRO A 487 25.00 -15.45 -31.83
C PRO A 487 24.48 -14.18 -31.18
N GLN A 488 23.46 -13.59 -31.78
CA GLN A 488 22.79 -12.40 -31.29
C GLN A 488 21.43 -12.80 -30.67
N VAL A 489 21.24 -12.46 -29.40
CA VAL A 489 20.01 -12.67 -28.64
C VAL A 489 19.46 -11.32 -28.25
N GLU A 490 18.31 -10.98 -28.83
CA GLU A 490 17.63 -9.72 -28.59
C GLU A 490 16.47 -9.89 -27.58
#